data_afa19697ef1301ecb03c24cc88ccdbe6
#
_entry.id   afa19697ef1301ecb03c24cc88ccdbe6
#
_cell.length_a   1.000
_cell.length_b   1.000
_cell.length_c   1.000
_cell.angle_alpha   90.00
_cell.angle_beta   90.00
_cell.angle_gamma   90.00
#
_symmetry.space_group_name_H-M   'P 1'
#
loop_
_entity.id
_entity.type
_entity.pdbx_description
1 polymer ?
#
loop_
_entity_poly.entity_id
_entity_poly.type
_entity_poly.pdbx_seq_one_letter_code
_entity_poly.pdbx_strand_id
1 'polypeptide(L)'
;MAPVYCRITSNYKSKQFSTGLNIHAREWNQDRQMAIGKNELSQRINIQMDAIKKKLLDIESQLLIMGTDNLLEELYCKYSGKDYLPQSFITLFEERYMAAKKMEGIKFKKSTLDKFKDVLELVRAYIKESYHAADIPMNKVNFKFISGLEDYLLSVRKQKPVTINKNMQRVKQVTTYAMRCNYIKMDPFIDHSPLKVEKELIFLTPEELHKLENYQFAQERLAKVRDLYLFSVYTGLAYHEAFALQKKHIIMAFDKKLWIEMKREKTGKAISVPLLPQAIQIIKKYDNGGDREAHVLPAISNQKINSYLKEIVEIVGINKKLTHHTARKTFATTILLYNDVPMEVVSKLLGHSSMAVTQKHYAKVVNKKVSACISNLERKLNYG
;
A
#
# COMPACT_ATOMS: atom_id res chain seq x y z
N MET A 1 -0.02 -41.16 -39.61
CA MET A 1 -1.17 -40.22 -39.59
C MET A 1 -0.84 -39.06 -38.65
N ALA A 2 -1.22 -37.85 -39.04
CA ALA A 2 -1.01 -36.63 -38.19
C ALA A 2 -2.37 -36.19 -37.61
N PRO A 3 -2.43 -35.72 -36.35
CA PRO A 3 -3.66 -35.22 -35.74
C PRO A 3 -4.06 -33.85 -36.31
N VAL A 4 -5.36 -33.67 -36.51
CA VAL A 4 -5.94 -32.42 -36.97
C VAL A 4 -6.33 -31.59 -35.77
N TYR A 5 -5.84 -30.33 -35.71
CA TYR A 5 -6.15 -29.39 -34.67
C TYR A 5 -7.09 -28.28 -35.17
N CYS A 6 -8.02 -27.87 -34.33
CA CYS A 6 -8.81 -26.67 -34.53
C CYS A 6 -8.21 -25.49 -33.73
N ARG A 7 -8.10 -24.32 -34.38
CA ARG A 7 -7.71 -23.07 -33.72
C ARG A 7 -8.86 -22.07 -33.81
N ILE A 8 -9.31 -21.62 -32.70
CA ILE A 8 -10.24 -20.48 -32.59
C ILE A 8 -9.47 -19.23 -32.21
N THR A 9 -9.78 -18.10 -32.85
CA THR A 9 -9.09 -16.83 -32.61
C THR A 9 -10.12 -15.72 -32.40
N SER A 10 -9.95 -14.92 -31.33
CA SER A 10 -10.77 -13.75 -31.05
C SER A 10 -9.91 -12.71 -30.32
N ASN A 11 -10.03 -11.42 -30.69
CA ASN A 11 -9.33 -10.29 -30.05
C ASN A 11 -7.82 -10.54 -29.84
N TYR A 12 -7.11 -10.97 -30.89
CA TYR A 12 -5.65 -11.26 -30.86
C TYR A 12 -5.23 -12.43 -29.96
N LYS A 13 -6.17 -13.16 -29.38
CA LYS A 13 -5.92 -14.38 -28.60
C LYS A 13 -6.37 -15.59 -29.40
N SER A 14 -5.66 -16.71 -29.25
CA SER A 14 -6.04 -17.96 -29.90
C SER A 14 -6.02 -19.11 -28.89
N LYS A 15 -6.89 -20.09 -29.14
CA LYS A 15 -6.94 -21.36 -28.42
C LYS A 15 -6.96 -22.51 -29.40
N GLN A 16 -6.13 -23.51 -29.17
CA GLN A 16 -6.00 -24.68 -30.04
C GLN A 16 -6.39 -25.93 -29.26
N PHE A 17 -7.11 -26.83 -29.93
CA PHE A 17 -7.49 -28.12 -29.34
C PHE A 17 -7.51 -29.22 -30.44
N SER A 18 -7.36 -30.45 -30.00
CA SER A 18 -7.44 -31.59 -30.88
C SER A 18 -8.88 -31.85 -31.32
N THR A 19 -9.11 -32.11 -32.61
CA THR A 19 -10.42 -32.52 -33.14
C THR A 19 -10.71 -34.00 -32.95
N GLY A 20 -9.70 -34.79 -32.52
CA GLY A 20 -9.78 -36.25 -32.48
C GLY A 20 -9.60 -36.92 -33.86
N LEU A 21 -9.48 -36.13 -34.93
CA LEU A 21 -9.30 -36.64 -36.31
C LEU A 21 -7.82 -36.80 -36.64
N ASN A 22 -7.50 -37.84 -37.42
CA ASN A 22 -6.14 -38.10 -37.89
C ASN A 22 -6.15 -38.30 -39.40
N ILE A 23 -5.19 -37.69 -40.09
CA ILE A 23 -5.07 -37.75 -41.58
C ILE A 23 -3.62 -37.97 -41.99
N HIS A 24 -3.38 -38.53 -43.17
CA HIS A 24 -2.05 -38.51 -43.75
C HIS A 24 -1.69 -37.10 -44.20
N ALA A 25 -0.49 -36.61 -43.83
CA ALA A 25 -0.05 -35.23 -44.13
C ALA A 25 -0.13 -34.89 -45.63
N ARG A 26 0.07 -35.87 -46.50
CA ARG A 26 -0.02 -35.73 -47.97
C ARG A 26 -1.45 -35.53 -48.50
N GLU A 27 -2.46 -35.90 -47.70
CA GLU A 27 -3.89 -35.77 -48.05
C GLU A 27 -4.51 -34.51 -47.43
N TRP A 28 -3.72 -33.66 -46.79
CA TRP A 28 -4.18 -32.41 -46.19
C TRP A 28 -3.82 -31.20 -47.04
N ASN A 29 -4.80 -30.40 -47.42
CA ASN A 29 -4.59 -29.12 -48.06
C ASN A 29 -4.66 -28.01 -47.02
N GLN A 30 -3.53 -27.35 -46.77
CA GLN A 30 -3.39 -26.32 -45.72
C GLN A 30 -4.11 -25.02 -46.10
N ASP A 31 -4.15 -24.65 -47.37
CA ASP A 31 -4.81 -23.42 -47.83
C ASP A 31 -6.33 -23.53 -47.75
N ARG A 32 -6.86 -24.70 -48.17
CA ARG A 32 -8.29 -24.96 -48.10
C ARG A 32 -8.77 -25.52 -46.78
N GLN A 33 -7.85 -25.83 -45.86
CA GLN A 33 -8.17 -26.41 -44.55
C GLN A 33 -9.06 -27.65 -44.62
N MET A 34 -8.78 -28.55 -45.56
CA MET A 34 -9.59 -29.76 -45.85
C MET A 34 -8.75 -30.93 -46.34
N ALA A 35 -9.31 -32.13 -46.22
CA ALA A 35 -8.75 -33.33 -46.82
C ALA A 35 -9.02 -33.37 -48.33
N ILE A 36 -7.98 -33.67 -49.13
CA ILE A 36 -8.05 -33.71 -50.62
C ILE A 36 -8.09 -35.11 -51.19
N GLY A 37 -8.00 -36.15 -50.36
CA GLY A 37 -8.11 -37.54 -50.79
C GLY A 37 -9.50 -37.86 -51.39
N LYS A 38 -9.55 -38.70 -52.41
CA LYS A 38 -10.82 -39.16 -53.00
C LYS A 38 -11.39 -40.40 -52.28
N ASN A 39 -10.75 -40.86 -51.23
CA ASN A 39 -11.15 -42.02 -50.44
C ASN A 39 -12.27 -41.66 -49.44
N GLU A 40 -12.97 -42.67 -48.97
CA GLU A 40 -14.05 -42.52 -47.96
C GLU A 40 -13.59 -41.84 -46.65
N LEU A 41 -12.35 -42.09 -46.21
CA LEU A 41 -11.76 -41.49 -45.03
C LEU A 41 -11.66 -39.97 -45.16
N SER A 42 -11.17 -39.48 -46.31
CA SER A 42 -11.04 -38.01 -46.54
C SER A 42 -12.40 -37.34 -46.61
N GLN A 43 -13.41 -37.98 -47.23
CA GLN A 43 -14.78 -37.46 -47.25
C GLN A 43 -15.37 -37.40 -45.82
N ARG A 44 -15.21 -38.46 -45.04
CA ARG A 44 -15.68 -38.53 -43.65
C ARG A 44 -15.01 -37.47 -42.77
N ILE A 45 -13.70 -37.23 -42.91
CA ILE A 45 -12.99 -36.20 -42.19
C ILE A 45 -13.55 -34.80 -42.52
N ASN A 46 -13.78 -34.49 -43.79
CA ASN A 46 -14.36 -33.22 -44.22
C ASN A 46 -15.75 -32.99 -43.62
N ILE A 47 -16.64 -33.99 -43.64
CA ILE A 47 -17.96 -33.92 -43.02
C ILE A 47 -17.87 -33.66 -41.54
N GLN A 48 -16.95 -34.33 -40.82
CA GLN A 48 -16.76 -34.12 -39.39
C GLN A 48 -16.19 -32.73 -39.05
N MET A 49 -15.27 -32.20 -39.87
CA MET A 49 -14.74 -30.85 -39.74
C MET A 49 -15.81 -29.79 -39.97
N ASP A 50 -16.66 -29.96 -41.00
CA ASP A 50 -17.78 -29.05 -41.23
C ASP A 50 -18.79 -29.07 -40.06
N ALA A 51 -19.05 -30.25 -39.50
CA ALA A 51 -19.88 -30.36 -38.30
C ALA A 51 -19.28 -29.64 -37.09
N ILE A 52 -17.94 -29.75 -36.87
CA ILE A 52 -17.23 -29.01 -35.82
C ILE A 52 -17.34 -27.51 -36.04
N LYS A 53 -17.08 -27.05 -37.29
CA LYS A 53 -17.17 -25.63 -37.65
C LYS A 53 -18.56 -25.08 -37.44
N LYS A 54 -19.60 -25.79 -37.88
CA LYS A 54 -21.01 -25.41 -37.68
C LYS A 54 -21.34 -25.28 -36.18
N LYS A 55 -20.98 -26.29 -35.38
CA LYS A 55 -21.20 -26.27 -33.93
C LYS A 55 -20.53 -25.08 -33.25
N LEU A 56 -19.30 -24.74 -33.65
CA LEU A 56 -18.57 -23.58 -33.11
C LEU A 56 -19.27 -22.26 -33.47
N LEU A 57 -19.71 -22.08 -34.71
CA LEU A 57 -20.45 -20.91 -35.18
C LEU A 57 -21.80 -20.74 -34.47
N ASP A 58 -22.53 -21.83 -34.25
CA ASP A 58 -23.79 -21.80 -33.51
C ASP A 58 -23.59 -21.37 -32.08
N ILE A 59 -22.55 -21.87 -31.40
CA ILE A 59 -22.21 -21.47 -30.04
C ILE A 59 -21.76 -20.00 -30.02
N GLU A 60 -20.94 -19.56 -30.96
CA GLU A 60 -20.48 -18.17 -31.08
C GLU A 60 -21.67 -17.20 -31.21
N SER A 61 -22.60 -17.52 -32.11
CA SER A 61 -23.82 -16.73 -32.34
C SER A 61 -24.64 -16.59 -31.05
N GLN A 62 -24.85 -17.70 -30.32
CA GLN A 62 -25.54 -17.66 -29.02
C GLN A 62 -24.82 -16.80 -28.00
N LEU A 63 -23.49 -16.90 -27.91
CA LEU A 63 -22.68 -16.12 -26.94
C LEU A 63 -22.68 -14.64 -27.30
N LEU A 64 -22.65 -14.25 -28.56
CA LEU A 64 -22.76 -12.87 -29.02
C LEU A 64 -24.11 -12.24 -28.67
N ILE A 65 -25.22 -12.99 -28.85
CA ILE A 65 -26.56 -12.54 -28.44
C ILE A 65 -26.64 -12.35 -26.91
N MET A 66 -25.99 -13.23 -26.13
CA MET A 66 -25.94 -13.14 -24.66
C MET A 66 -25.02 -12.04 -24.13
N GLY A 67 -24.20 -11.44 -25.00
CA GLY A 67 -23.30 -10.34 -24.61
C GLY A 67 -22.13 -10.79 -23.73
N THR A 68 -21.50 -11.92 -24.06
CA THR A 68 -20.38 -12.44 -23.27
C THR A 68 -19.16 -11.54 -23.26
N ASP A 69 -18.47 -11.47 -22.12
CA ASP A 69 -17.25 -10.70 -21.93
C ASP A 69 -15.98 -11.45 -22.36
N ASN A 70 -16.04 -12.78 -22.47
CA ASN A 70 -14.88 -13.61 -22.79
C ASN A 70 -15.22 -14.72 -23.82
N LEU A 71 -15.57 -14.25 -25.02
CA LEU A 71 -16.07 -15.08 -26.10
C LEU A 71 -15.19 -16.34 -26.36
N LEU A 72 -13.85 -16.17 -26.40
CA LEU A 72 -12.92 -17.27 -26.72
C LEU A 72 -12.97 -18.41 -25.70
N GLU A 73 -12.95 -18.07 -24.39
CA GLU A 73 -12.95 -19.05 -23.30
C GLU A 73 -14.32 -19.72 -23.17
N GLU A 74 -15.40 -18.94 -23.25
CA GLU A 74 -16.76 -19.47 -23.16
C GLU A 74 -17.09 -20.38 -24.35
N LEU A 75 -16.69 -19.99 -25.57
CA LEU A 75 -16.84 -20.81 -26.79
C LEU A 75 -16.12 -22.14 -26.63
N TYR A 76 -14.86 -22.10 -26.19
CA TYR A 76 -14.09 -23.33 -25.99
C TYR A 76 -14.71 -24.22 -24.90
N CYS A 77 -15.12 -23.65 -23.77
CA CYS A 77 -15.73 -24.38 -22.67
C CYS A 77 -17.05 -25.03 -23.10
N LYS A 78 -17.96 -24.28 -23.73
CA LYS A 78 -19.23 -24.85 -24.27
C LYS A 78 -19.01 -25.92 -25.31
N TYR A 79 -18.05 -25.70 -26.23
CA TYR A 79 -17.72 -26.70 -27.23
C TYR A 79 -17.17 -28.02 -26.64
N SER A 80 -16.28 -27.91 -25.66
CA SER A 80 -15.64 -29.04 -24.98
C SER A 80 -16.49 -29.71 -23.90
N GLY A 81 -17.72 -29.22 -23.64
CA GLY A 81 -18.60 -29.73 -22.59
C GLY A 81 -18.10 -29.39 -21.18
N LYS A 82 -17.24 -28.39 -21.02
CA LYS A 82 -16.76 -27.89 -19.73
C LYS A 82 -17.59 -26.70 -19.31
N ASP A 83 -17.87 -26.62 -18.01
CA ASP A 83 -18.47 -25.42 -17.48
C ASP A 83 -17.47 -24.25 -17.53
N TYR A 84 -17.90 -23.14 -18.11
CA TYR A 84 -17.16 -21.89 -18.01
C TYR A 84 -17.41 -21.30 -16.62
N LEU A 85 -16.40 -21.38 -15.78
CA LEU A 85 -16.39 -20.68 -14.49
C LEU A 85 -15.72 -19.31 -14.71
N PRO A 86 -16.48 -18.21 -14.77
CA PRO A 86 -15.90 -16.90 -14.86
C PRO A 86 -15.03 -16.67 -13.63
N GLN A 87 -13.86 -16.02 -13.83
CA GLN A 87 -12.98 -15.68 -12.73
C GLN A 87 -13.78 -14.94 -11.64
N SER A 88 -13.75 -15.45 -10.43
CA SER A 88 -14.49 -14.87 -9.31
C SER A 88 -13.60 -13.95 -8.48
N PHE A 89 -14.22 -13.02 -7.75
CA PHE A 89 -13.49 -11.93 -7.12
C PHE A 89 -12.64 -12.38 -5.93
N ILE A 90 -13.20 -13.21 -5.05
CA ILE A 90 -12.47 -13.74 -3.89
C ILE A 90 -11.33 -14.65 -4.36
N THR A 91 -11.59 -15.54 -5.30
CA THR A 91 -10.56 -16.42 -5.88
C THR A 91 -9.40 -15.60 -6.45
N LEU A 92 -9.68 -14.54 -7.23
CA LEU A 92 -8.66 -13.67 -7.77
C LEU A 92 -7.90 -12.91 -6.66
N PHE A 93 -8.60 -12.46 -5.63
CA PHE A 93 -8.00 -11.78 -4.49
C PHE A 93 -7.03 -12.70 -3.74
N GLU A 94 -7.41 -13.97 -3.53
CA GLU A 94 -6.56 -15.00 -2.92
C GLU A 94 -5.32 -15.30 -3.76
N GLU A 95 -5.47 -15.48 -5.08
CA GLU A 95 -4.35 -15.66 -5.99
C GLU A 95 -3.34 -14.51 -5.86
N ARG A 96 -3.83 -13.26 -5.83
CA ARG A 96 -2.99 -12.06 -5.65
C ARG A 96 -2.31 -12.04 -4.28
N TYR A 97 -3.02 -12.41 -3.22
CA TYR A 97 -2.45 -12.52 -1.88
C TYR A 97 -1.36 -13.59 -1.83
N MET A 98 -1.60 -14.78 -2.40
CA MET A 98 -0.62 -15.87 -2.42
C MET A 98 0.62 -15.52 -3.26
N ALA A 99 0.43 -14.84 -4.39
CA ALA A 99 1.54 -14.33 -5.20
C ALA A 99 2.38 -13.30 -4.42
N ALA A 100 1.73 -12.39 -3.67
CA ALA A 100 2.42 -11.43 -2.82
C ALA A 100 3.14 -12.12 -1.65
N LYS A 101 2.55 -13.16 -1.06
CA LYS A 101 3.14 -13.93 0.04
C LYS A 101 4.42 -14.66 -0.37
N LYS A 102 4.50 -15.19 -1.59
CA LYS A 102 5.75 -15.77 -2.12
C LYS A 102 6.92 -14.78 -2.18
N MET A 103 6.62 -13.48 -2.16
CA MET A 103 7.61 -12.39 -2.18
C MET A 103 7.81 -11.76 -0.80
N GLU A 104 7.39 -12.44 0.27
CA GLU A 104 7.63 -11.99 1.66
C GLU A 104 9.13 -11.91 1.95
N GLY A 105 9.55 -10.85 2.65
CA GLY A 105 10.95 -10.58 2.94
C GLY A 105 11.75 -9.97 1.79
N ILE A 106 11.32 -10.16 0.53
CA ILE A 106 11.97 -9.60 -0.67
C ILE A 106 11.28 -8.28 -1.07
N LYS A 107 10.00 -8.34 -1.37
CA LYS A 107 9.20 -7.20 -1.88
C LYS A 107 8.19 -6.68 -0.86
N PHE A 108 7.67 -7.56 -0.04
CA PHE A 108 6.63 -7.25 0.94
C PHE A 108 7.06 -7.63 2.35
N LYS A 109 6.82 -6.73 3.31
CA LYS A 109 6.95 -7.05 4.75
C LYS A 109 5.71 -7.80 5.22
N LYS A 110 5.87 -8.70 6.21
CA LYS A 110 4.78 -9.45 6.84
C LYS A 110 3.58 -8.57 7.18
N SER A 111 3.82 -7.43 7.83
CA SER A 111 2.76 -6.48 8.22
C SER A 111 1.97 -5.90 7.03
N THR A 112 2.52 -5.92 5.81
CA THR A 112 1.81 -5.52 4.58
C THR A 112 0.89 -6.64 4.12
N LEU A 113 1.38 -7.89 4.19
CA LEU A 113 0.62 -9.09 3.85
C LEU A 113 -0.54 -9.33 4.82
N ASP A 114 -0.31 -9.15 6.13
CA ASP A 114 -1.37 -9.25 7.15
C ASP A 114 -2.52 -8.29 6.82
N LYS A 115 -2.21 -7.03 6.50
CA LYS A 115 -3.23 -6.05 6.09
C LYS A 115 -3.91 -6.38 4.76
N PHE A 116 -3.25 -7.08 3.85
CA PHE A 116 -3.87 -7.53 2.61
C PHE A 116 -4.87 -8.66 2.90
N LYS A 117 -4.49 -9.58 3.79
CA LYS A 117 -5.35 -10.65 4.29
C LYS A 117 -6.58 -10.09 5.02
N ASP A 118 -6.38 -9.09 5.91
CA ASP A 118 -7.48 -8.45 6.63
C ASP A 118 -8.53 -7.87 5.66
N VAL A 119 -8.09 -7.25 4.55
CA VAL A 119 -9.02 -6.71 3.54
C VAL A 119 -9.73 -7.83 2.80
N LEU A 120 -9.06 -8.93 2.47
CA LEU A 120 -9.70 -10.10 1.87
C LEU A 120 -10.84 -10.62 2.75
N GLU A 121 -10.61 -10.76 4.05
CA GLU A 121 -11.65 -11.22 4.99
C GLU A 121 -12.80 -10.20 5.13
N LEU A 122 -12.53 -8.90 5.07
CA LEU A 122 -13.58 -7.86 5.05
C LEU A 122 -14.44 -7.97 3.79
N VAL A 123 -13.83 -8.20 2.64
CA VAL A 123 -14.56 -8.37 1.36
C VAL A 123 -15.40 -9.65 1.37
N ARG A 124 -14.86 -10.76 1.93
CA ARG A 124 -15.63 -12.01 2.12
C ARG A 124 -16.88 -11.78 2.98
N ALA A 125 -16.70 -11.09 4.11
CA ALA A 125 -17.81 -10.78 5.00
C ALA A 125 -18.88 -9.93 4.29
N TYR A 126 -18.46 -8.91 3.54
CA TYR A 126 -19.36 -8.08 2.75
C TYR A 126 -20.14 -8.89 1.71
N ILE A 127 -19.47 -9.74 0.94
CA ILE A 127 -20.11 -10.59 -0.08
C ILE A 127 -21.11 -11.55 0.60
N LYS A 128 -20.71 -12.17 1.70
CA LYS A 128 -21.57 -13.10 2.45
C LYS A 128 -22.84 -12.39 2.97
N GLU A 129 -22.68 -11.21 3.57
CA GLU A 129 -23.79 -10.48 4.21
C GLU A 129 -24.70 -9.78 3.18
N SER A 130 -24.13 -9.19 2.12
CA SER A 130 -24.90 -8.37 1.16
C SER A 130 -25.36 -9.13 -0.08
N TYR A 131 -24.67 -10.21 -0.45
CA TYR A 131 -24.99 -10.99 -1.67
C TYR A 131 -25.39 -12.44 -1.35
N HIS A 132 -25.35 -12.86 -0.06
CA HIS A 132 -25.65 -14.22 0.39
C HIS A 132 -24.87 -15.30 -0.38
N ALA A 133 -23.64 -15.00 -0.76
CA ALA A 133 -22.76 -15.85 -1.56
C ALA A 133 -21.38 -15.97 -0.92
N ALA A 134 -20.66 -17.05 -1.24
CA ALA A 134 -19.27 -17.22 -0.82
C ALA A 134 -18.29 -16.41 -1.68
N ASP A 135 -18.63 -16.20 -2.95
CA ASP A 135 -17.86 -15.44 -3.93
C ASP A 135 -18.80 -14.87 -5.00
N ILE A 136 -18.34 -13.92 -5.80
CA ILE A 136 -19.09 -13.34 -6.92
C ILE A 136 -18.25 -13.29 -8.18
N PRO A 137 -18.87 -13.48 -9.38
CA PRO A 137 -18.15 -13.33 -10.65
C PRO A 137 -17.58 -11.93 -10.81
N MET A 138 -16.39 -11.82 -11.43
CA MET A 138 -15.69 -10.54 -11.61
C MET A 138 -16.51 -9.50 -12.38
N ASN A 139 -17.37 -9.90 -13.30
CA ASN A 139 -18.24 -8.97 -14.04
C ASN A 139 -19.34 -8.30 -13.17
N LYS A 140 -19.60 -8.81 -11.98
CA LYS A 140 -20.50 -8.18 -11.00
C LYS A 140 -19.78 -7.17 -10.08
N VAL A 141 -18.44 -7.12 -10.14
CA VAL A 141 -17.64 -6.13 -9.40
C VAL A 141 -17.63 -4.82 -10.19
N ASN A 142 -18.67 -4.05 -10.05
CA ASN A 142 -18.89 -2.76 -10.70
C ASN A 142 -18.89 -1.61 -9.66
N PHE A 143 -19.17 -0.37 -10.09
CA PHE A 143 -19.24 0.80 -9.20
C PHE A 143 -20.21 0.59 -8.03
N LYS A 144 -21.40 -0.02 -8.27
CA LYS A 144 -22.38 -0.33 -7.20
C LYS A 144 -21.80 -1.24 -6.12
N PHE A 145 -21.00 -2.24 -6.53
CA PHE A 145 -20.28 -3.12 -5.59
C PHE A 145 -19.27 -2.33 -4.76
N ILE A 146 -18.48 -1.44 -5.38
CA ILE A 146 -17.46 -0.63 -4.71
C ILE A 146 -18.09 0.36 -3.74
N SER A 147 -19.13 1.07 -4.13
CA SER A 147 -19.87 1.98 -3.26
C SER A 147 -20.52 1.23 -2.08
N GLY A 148 -21.18 0.10 -2.34
CA GLY A 148 -21.78 -0.71 -1.29
C GLY A 148 -20.76 -1.29 -0.30
N LEU A 149 -19.56 -1.66 -0.76
CA LEU A 149 -18.46 -2.08 0.13
C LEU A 149 -18.00 -0.92 1.02
N GLU A 150 -17.87 0.30 0.47
CA GLU A 150 -17.51 1.49 1.25
C GLU A 150 -18.55 1.79 2.32
N ASP A 151 -19.84 1.77 1.96
CA ASP A 151 -20.97 1.98 2.87
C ASP A 151 -21.01 0.91 3.98
N TYR A 152 -20.76 -0.35 3.63
CA TYR A 152 -20.66 -1.45 4.59
C TYR A 152 -19.52 -1.24 5.60
N LEU A 153 -18.33 -0.84 5.10
CA LEU A 153 -17.20 -0.56 5.98
C LEU A 153 -17.45 0.64 6.91
N LEU A 154 -18.23 1.64 6.44
CA LEU A 154 -18.56 2.83 7.21
C LEU A 154 -19.67 2.55 8.23
N SER A 155 -20.80 1.97 7.80
CA SER A 155 -22.01 1.83 8.59
C SER A 155 -22.04 0.58 9.48
N VAL A 156 -21.69 -0.58 8.92
CA VAL A 156 -21.74 -1.87 9.63
C VAL A 156 -20.45 -2.10 10.42
N ARG A 157 -19.29 -1.91 9.77
CA ARG A 157 -17.97 -2.15 10.41
C ARG A 157 -17.46 -0.94 11.19
N LYS A 158 -18.14 0.21 11.11
CA LYS A 158 -17.83 1.48 11.81
C LYS A 158 -16.36 1.89 11.71
N GLN A 159 -15.75 1.65 10.55
CA GLN A 159 -14.36 2.00 10.32
C GLN A 159 -14.19 3.50 10.07
N LYS A 160 -13.03 4.02 10.47
CA LYS A 160 -12.69 5.43 10.19
C LYS A 160 -12.37 5.64 8.71
N PRO A 161 -12.72 6.80 8.11
CA PRO A 161 -12.46 7.12 6.70
C PRO A 161 -11.03 6.85 6.23
N VAL A 162 -10.02 7.13 7.08
CA VAL A 162 -8.60 6.83 6.78
C VAL A 162 -8.35 5.34 6.56
N THR A 163 -9.01 4.48 7.35
CA THR A 163 -8.88 3.02 7.27
C THR A 163 -9.61 2.51 6.03
N ILE A 164 -10.83 2.99 5.79
CA ILE A 164 -11.63 2.65 4.62
C ILE A 164 -10.86 2.97 3.34
N ASN A 165 -10.34 4.19 3.19
CA ASN A 165 -9.55 4.57 2.01
C ASN A 165 -8.35 3.65 1.76
N LYS A 166 -7.69 3.16 2.82
CA LYS A 166 -6.59 2.19 2.67
C LYS A 166 -7.08 0.81 2.26
N ASN A 167 -8.23 0.38 2.74
CA ASN A 167 -8.83 -0.89 2.36
C ASN A 167 -9.30 -0.84 0.90
N MET A 168 -10.02 0.22 0.51
CA MET A 168 -10.46 0.46 -0.86
C MET A 168 -9.27 0.52 -1.85
N GLN A 169 -8.15 1.12 -1.43
CA GLN A 169 -6.93 1.13 -2.24
C GLN A 169 -6.37 -0.28 -2.52
N ARG A 170 -6.52 -1.23 -1.58
CA ARG A 170 -6.13 -2.64 -1.81
C ARG A 170 -7.10 -3.36 -2.72
N VAL A 171 -8.40 -3.13 -2.54
CA VAL A 171 -9.43 -3.63 -3.46
C VAL A 171 -9.14 -3.14 -4.88
N LYS A 172 -8.84 -1.84 -5.04
CA LYS A 172 -8.46 -1.25 -6.35
C LYS A 172 -7.24 -1.93 -6.99
N GLN A 173 -6.26 -2.38 -6.21
CA GLN A 173 -5.12 -3.13 -6.76
C GLN A 173 -5.56 -4.47 -7.41
N VAL A 174 -6.55 -5.15 -6.82
CA VAL A 174 -7.08 -6.41 -7.36
C VAL A 174 -7.92 -6.16 -8.60
N THR A 175 -8.80 -5.16 -8.61
CA THR A 175 -9.61 -4.82 -9.78
C THR A 175 -8.76 -4.29 -10.94
N THR A 176 -7.71 -3.50 -10.66
CA THR A 176 -6.74 -3.08 -11.68
C THR A 176 -6.01 -4.28 -12.30
N TYR A 177 -5.69 -5.29 -11.50
CA TYR A 177 -5.12 -6.53 -12.03
C TYR A 177 -6.14 -7.30 -12.90
N ALA A 178 -7.39 -7.39 -12.44
CA ALA A 178 -8.46 -8.00 -13.20
C ALA A 178 -8.65 -7.36 -14.59
N MET A 179 -8.57 -6.01 -14.67
CA MET A 179 -8.60 -5.29 -15.95
C MET A 179 -7.43 -5.66 -16.86
N ARG A 180 -6.22 -5.72 -16.31
CA ARG A 180 -5.02 -6.10 -17.09
C ARG A 180 -5.09 -7.52 -17.63
N CYS A 181 -5.81 -8.40 -16.93
CA CYS A 181 -6.07 -9.77 -17.36
C CYS A 181 -7.32 -9.88 -18.26
N ASN A 182 -8.02 -8.78 -18.57
CA ASN A 182 -9.29 -8.73 -19.29
C ASN A 182 -10.41 -9.55 -18.65
N TYR A 183 -10.42 -9.68 -17.31
CA TYR A 183 -11.54 -10.29 -16.58
C TYR A 183 -12.70 -9.31 -16.40
N ILE A 184 -12.42 -8.00 -16.45
CA ILE A 184 -13.40 -6.91 -16.51
C ILE A 184 -12.96 -5.87 -17.55
N LYS A 185 -13.94 -5.23 -18.20
CA LYS A 185 -13.71 -4.22 -19.26
C LYS A 185 -13.57 -2.82 -18.72
N MET A 186 -14.27 -2.48 -17.65
CA MET A 186 -14.32 -1.13 -17.07
C MET A 186 -13.72 -1.13 -15.66
N ASP A 187 -13.07 -0.02 -15.28
CA ASP A 187 -12.59 0.18 -13.91
C ASP A 187 -13.77 0.43 -12.96
N PRO A 188 -14.04 -0.47 -12.02
CA PRO A 188 -15.12 -0.26 -11.04
C PRO A 188 -14.90 0.97 -10.14
N PHE A 189 -13.70 1.52 -10.14
CA PHE A 189 -13.30 2.70 -9.35
C PHE A 189 -13.28 4.00 -10.18
N ILE A 190 -13.76 4.01 -11.44
CA ILE A 190 -13.66 5.17 -12.33
C ILE A 190 -14.28 6.42 -11.71
N ASP A 191 -15.45 6.28 -11.09
CA ASP A 191 -16.19 7.39 -10.45
C ASP A 191 -16.04 7.41 -8.92
N HIS A 192 -15.19 6.52 -8.36
CA HIS A 192 -15.00 6.45 -6.92
C HIS A 192 -13.97 7.47 -6.43
N SER A 193 -14.42 8.37 -5.57
CA SER A 193 -13.56 9.33 -4.87
C SER A 193 -13.33 8.90 -3.44
N PRO A 194 -12.06 8.87 -2.95
CA PRO A 194 -11.78 8.54 -1.56
C PRO A 194 -12.51 9.48 -0.59
N LEU A 195 -12.94 8.95 0.55
CA LEU A 195 -13.55 9.73 1.61
C LEU A 195 -12.63 10.86 2.06
N LYS A 196 -13.20 12.06 2.25
CA LYS A 196 -12.44 13.21 2.75
C LYS A 196 -11.90 12.94 4.14
N VAL A 197 -10.64 13.19 4.35
CA VAL A 197 -9.96 13.01 5.63
C VAL A 197 -9.22 14.28 5.98
N GLU A 198 -9.69 14.96 7.00
CA GLU A 198 -8.91 16.03 7.61
C GLU A 198 -7.84 15.44 8.51
N LYS A 199 -6.58 15.78 8.24
CA LYS A 199 -5.46 15.40 9.07
C LYS A 199 -5.01 16.61 9.87
N GLU A 200 -5.25 16.57 11.16
CA GLU A 200 -4.65 17.51 12.07
C GLU A 200 -3.16 17.20 12.27
N LEU A 201 -2.35 18.23 12.19
CA LEU A 201 -0.92 18.12 12.49
C LEU A 201 -0.71 18.32 13.99
N ILE A 202 -0.66 17.23 14.74
CA ILE A 202 -0.41 17.24 16.18
C ILE A 202 1.12 17.30 16.41
N PHE A 203 1.59 18.32 17.11
CA PHE A 203 2.97 18.52 17.56
C PHE A 203 2.98 19.31 18.86
N LEU A 204 4.07 19.31 19.62
CA LEU A 204 4.24 20.13 20.80
C LEU A 204 4.66 21.56 20.40
N THR A 205 3.99 22.56 20.98
CA THR A 205 4.47 23.96 20.91
C THR A 205 5.74 24.13 21.75
N PRO A 206 6.50 25.24 21.59
CA PRO A 206 7.66 25.51 22.47
C PRO A 206 7.33 25.44 23.95
N GLU A 207 6.18 25.99 24.35
CA GLU A 207 5.73 26.04 25.75
C GLU A 207 5.38 24.63 26.27
N GLU A 208 4.69 23.83 25.47
CA GLU A 208 4.35 22.44 25.82
C GLU A 208 5.59 21.55 25.87
N LEU A 209 6.56 21.77 24.97
CA LEU A 209 7.84 21.07 24.99
C LEU A 209 8.61 21.41 26.27
N HIS A 210 8.72 22.68 26.59
CA HIS A 210 9.39 23.17 27.82
C HIS A 210 8.76 22.60 29.10
N LYS A 211 7.40 22.53 29.16
CA LYS A 211 6.71 21.87 30.28
C LYS A 211 7.09 20.40 30.41
N LEU A 212 7.14 19.67 29.29
CA LEU A 212 7.47 18.25 29.28
C LEU A 212 8.93 18.00 29.70
N GLU A 213 9.85 18.83 29.26
CA GLU A 213 11.28 18.75 29.59
C GLU A 213 11.56 18.93 31.07
N ASN A 214 10.94 19.93 31.69
CA ASN A 214 11.21 20.32 33.07
C ASN A 214 10.37 19.54 34.08
N TYR A 215 9.40 18.75 33.66
CA TYR A 215 8.56 17.99 34.57
C TYR A 215 9.35 16.86 35.25
N GLN A 216 9.30 16.81 36.57
CA GLN A 216 9.95 15.76 37.36
C GLN A 216 8.95 14.64 37.66
N PHE A 217 9.17 13.51 37.04
CA PHE A 217 8.33 12.32 37.27
C PHE A 217 8.87 11.52 38.46
N ALA A 218 8.02 11.26 39.47
CA ALA A 218 8.34 10.37 40.56
C ALA A 218 8.55 8.92 40.11
N GLN A 219 7.87 8.52 39.03
CA GLN A 219 7.96 7.18 38.48
C GLN A 219 9.05 7.12 37.40
N GLU A 220 10.08 6.32 37.63
CA GLU A 220 11.22 6.15 36.72
C GLU A 220 10.79 5.72 35.31
N ARG A 221 9.76 4.84 35.19
CA ARG A 221 9.23 4.38 33.91
C ARG A 221 8.73 5.55 33.03
N LEU A 222 8.09 6.56 33.63
CA LEU A 222 7.59 7.73 32.93
C LEU A 222 8.72 8.69 32.56
N ALA A 223 9.66 8.92 33.49
CA ALA A 223 10.87 9.69 33.22
C ALA A 223 11.65 9.11 32.04
N LYS A 224 11.83 7.78 32.02
CA LYS A 224 12.48 7.07 30.92
C LYS A 224 11.75 7.26 29.59
N VAL A 225 10.42 7.11 29.55
CA VAL A 225 9.64 7.28 28.31
C VAL A 225 9.66 8.73 27.84
N ARG A 226 9.59 9.71 28.76
CA ARG A 226 9.79 11.12 28.42
C ARG A 226 11.13 11.34 27.72
N ASP A 227 12.22 10.85 28.26
CA ASP A 227 13.57 11.03 27.70
C ASP A 227 13.68 10.38 26.29
N LEU A 228 13.15 9.19 26.12
CA LEU A 228 13.12 8.52 24.81
C LEU A 228 12.27 9.28 23.77
N TYR A 229 11.17 9.87 24.22
CA TYR A 229 10.36 10.74 23.38
C TYR A 229 11.11 12.02 23.01
N LEU A 230 11.75 12.68 23.99
CA LEU A 230 12.56 13.88 23.79
C LEU A 230 13.76 13.61 22.86
N PHE A 231 14.42 12.46 22.99
CA PHE A 231 15.46 12.08 22.04
C PHE A 231 14.94 12.11 20.60
N SER A 232 13.74 11.57 20.37
CA SER A 232 13.13 11.60 19.03
C SER A 232 12.61 13.00 18.64
N VAL A 233 12.28 13.87 19.61
CA VAL A 233 11.99 15.30 19.37
C VAL A 233 13.23 16.04 18.89
N TYR A 234 14.44 15.70 19.41
CA TYR A 234 15.67 16.41 19.07
C TYR A 234 16.48 15.79 17.93
N THR A 235 16.08 14.61 17.45
CA THR A 235 16.75 13.92 16.32
C THR A 235 15.86 13.73 15.10
N GLY A 236 14.54 13.81 15.28
CA GLY A 236 13.57 13.50 14.23
C GLY A 236 13.50 12.04 13.83
N LEU A 237 14.19 11.13 14.51
CA LEU A 237 14.20 9.70 14.19
C LEU A 237 12.81 9.07 14.41
N ALA A 238 12.42 8.19 13.52
CA ALA A 238 11.23 7.36 13.72
C ALA A 238 11.51 6.26 14.75
N TYR A 239 10.47 5.66 15.33
CA TYR A 239 10.62 4.65 16.38
C TYR A 239 11.65 3.57 16.03
N HIS A 240 11.51 2.91 14.87
CA HIS A 240 12.44 1.86 14.46
C HIS A 240 13.89 2.36 14.28
N GLU A 241 14.06 3.60 13.83
CA GLU A 241 15.37 4.23 13.65
C GLU A 241 16.02 4.54 15.00
N ALA A 242 15.25 5.12 15.94
CA ALA A 242 15.75 5.47 17.26
C ALA A 242 16.16 4.25 18.09
N PHE A 243 15.37 3.16 18.03
CA PHE A 243 15.64 1.95 18.81
C PHE A 243 16.59 0.94 18.10
N ALA A 244 16.86 1.12 16.81
CA ALA A 244 17.93 0.42 16.11
C ALA A 244 19.28 1.16 16.14
N LEU A 245 19.32 2.36 16.75
CA LEU A 245 20.53 3.17 16.80
C LEU A 245 21.57 2.51 17.71
N GLN A 246 22.76 2.27 17.17
CA GLN A 246 23.92 1.73 17.87
C GLN A 246 25.02 2.80 18.00
N LYS A 247 25.94 2.64 18.93
CA LYS A 247 27.03 3.59 19.16
C LYS A 247 27.90 3.82 17.91
N LYS A 248 28.09 2.81 17.07
CA LYS A 248 28.82 2.91 15.79
C LYS A 248 28.19 3.89 14.79
N HIS A 249 26.89 4.19 14.92
CA HIS A 249 26.20 5.12 14.06
C HIS A 249 26.38 6.59 14.49
N ILE A 250 27.04 6.83 15.65
CA ILE A 250 27.36 8.16 16.13
C ILE A 250 28.81 8.44 15.76
N ILE A 251 29.02 9.36 14.85
CA ILE A 251 30.33 9.70 14.30
C ILE A 251 30.66 11.18 14.51
N MET A 252 31.96 11.48 14.55
CA MET A 252 32.44 12.86 14.45
C MET A 252 32.46 13.25 12.97
N ALA A 253 31.68 14.25 12.57
CA ALA A 253 31.58 14.68 11.19
C ALA A 253 32.60 15.81 10.86
N PHE A 254 32.52 16.32 9.60
CA PHE A 254 33.41 17.34 9.05
C PHE A 254 33.42 18.68 9.83
N ASP A 255 32.32 18.97 10.52
CA ASP A 255 32.12 20.18 11.35
C ASP A 255 32.57 20.01 12.82
N LYS A 256 33.28 18.92 13.11
CA LYS A 256 33.70 18.52 14.47
C LYS A 256 32.54 18.35 15.47
N LYS A 257 31.33 18.10 14.98
CA LYS A 257 30.16 17.77 15.78
C LYS A 257 29.77 16.31 15.65
N LEU A 258 29.05 15.80 16.61
CA LEU A 258 28.50 14.45 16.57
C LEU A 258 27.30 14.39 15.64
N TRP A 259 27.28 13.41 14.77
CA TRP A 259 26.18 13.14 13.84
C TRP A 259 25.73 11.70 13.97
N ILE A 260 24.46 11.46 13.68
CA ILE A 260 23.91 10.13 13.46
C ILE A 260 24.00 9.84 11.97
N GLU A 261 24.70 8.76 11.62
CA GLU A 261 24.72 8.22 10.26
C GLU A 261 24.28 6.77 10.25
N MET A 262 23.17 6.48 9.57
CA MET A 262 22.62 5.14 9.46
C MET A 262 21.77 4.98 8.19
N LYS A 263 21.43 3.75 7.82
CA LYS A 263 20.52 3.47 6.72
C LYS A 263 19.11 3.19 7.25
N ARG A 264 18.09 3.75 6.62
CA ARG A 264 16.69 3.44 6.92
C ARG A 264 16.37 2.00 6.59
N GLU A 265 15.90 1.26 7.57
CA GLU A 265 15.44 -0.12 7.36
C GLU A 265 14.30 -0.23 6.33
N LYS A 266 13.38 0.75 6.31
CA LYS A 266 12.20 0.73 5.43
C LYS A 266 12.50 1.06 3.96
N THR A 267 13.47 1.94 3.70
CA THR A 267 13.69 2.53 2.37
C THR A 267 15.11 2.40 1.85
N GLY A 268 16.04 1.89 2.66
CA GLY A 268 17.47 1.81 2.35
C GLY A 268 18.18 3.17 2.24
N LYS A 269 17.45 4.30 2.40
CA LYS A 269 18.03 5.64 2.28
C LYS A 269 18.93 5.96 3.47
N ALA A 270 20.02 6.65 3.22
CA ALA A 270 20.90 7.18 4.26
C ALA A 270 20.14 8.23 5.11
N ILE A 271 20.37 8.19 6.41
CA ILE A 271 20.00 9.22 7.38
C ILE A 271 21.29 9.85 7.86
N SER A 272 21.33 11.16 7.85
CA SER A 272 22.43 11.95 8.41
C SER A 272 21.83 13.10 9.19
N VAL A 273 21.95 13.08 10.53
CA VAL A 273 21.33 14.05 11.43
C VAL A 273 22.37 14.55 12.43
N PRO A 274 22.62 15.87 12.50
CA PRO A 274 23.48 16.44 13.53
C PRO A 274 22.84 16.29 14.91
N LEU A 275 23.60 15.92 15.92
CA LEU A 275 23.13 15.79 17.29
C LEU A 275 23.10 17.14 18.01
N LEU A 276 21.90 17.54 18.44
CA LEU A 276 21.71 18.68 19.32
C LEU A 276 22.16 18.35 20.77
N PRO A 277 22.58 19.34 21.56
CA PRO A 277 23.06 19.13 22.93
C PRO A 277 22.10 18.31 23.80
N GLN A 278 20.79 18.52 23.67
CA GLN A 278 19.75 17.81 24.43
C GLN A 278 19.75 16.29 24.07
N ALA A 279 19.93 15.95 22.81
CA ALA A 279 20.03 14.56 22.38
C ALA A 279 21.33 13.91 22.93
N ILE A 280 22.43 14.63 22.94
CA ILE A 280 23.71 14.17 23.50
C ILE A 280 23.58 13.91 25.00
N GLN A 281 22.89 14.77 25.75
CA GLN A 281 22.65 14.56 27.19
C GLN A 281 21.87 13.27 27.44
N ILE A 282 20.85 12.99 26.64
CA ILE A 282 20.07 11.74 26.77
C ILE A 282 20.95 10.53 26.44
N ILE A 283 21.76 10.59 25.40
CA ILE A 283 22.72 9.53 25.07
C ILE A 283 23.64 9.24 26.25
N LYS A 284 24.24 10.29 26.83
CA LYS A 284 25.13 10.15 28.00
C LYS A 284 24.42 9.55 29.21
N LYS A 285 23.16 9.93 29.44
CA LYS A 285 22.36 9.42 30.56
C LYS A 285 22.12 7.90 30.49
N TYR A 286 21.95 7.38 29.28
CA TYR A 286 21.69 5.95 29.04
C TYR A 286 22.90 5.16 28.56
N ASP A 287 24.09 5.80 28.56
CA ASP A 287 25.34 5.11 28.21
C ASP A 287 25.70 4.10 29.31
N ASN A 288 25.68 2.83 28.95
CA ASN A 288 26.00 1.71 29.82
C ASN A 288 27.42 1.15 29.62
N GLY A 289 28.28 1.89 28.94
CA GLY A 289 29.67 1.47 28.71
C GLY A 289 29.88 0.34 27.67
N GLY A 290 28.84 -0.16 27.02
CA GLY A 290 28.92 -1.22 26.01
C GLY A 290 29.79 -0.87 24.79
N ASP A 291 30.07 -1.87 23.98
CA ASP A 291 30.87 -1.74 22.74
C ASP A 291 30.18 -0.92 21.64
N ARG A 292 30.85 -0.82 20.49
CA ARG A 292 30.32 -0.04 19.33
C ARG A 292 29.01 -0.60 18.75
N GLU A 293 28.70 -1.88 18.95
CA GLU A 293 27.46 -2.53 18.53
C GLU A 293 26.31 -2.35 19.53
N ALA A 294 26.59 -1.85 20.74
CA ALA A 294 25.58 -1.64 21.75
C ALA A 294 24.54 -0.58 21.33
N HIS A 295 23.28 -0.83 21.67
CA HIS A 295 22.21 0.13 21.44
C HIS A 295 22.39 1.38 22.31
N VAL A 296 22.12 2.54 21.71
CA VAL A 296 22.23 3.85 22.39
C VAL A 296 21.12 4.07 23.40
N LEU A 297 19.93 3.55 23.11
CA LEU A 297 18.74 3.73 23.94
C LEU A 297 18.23 2.40 24.49
N PRO A 298 17.66 2.40 25.69
CA PRO A 298 17.08 1.21 26.29
C PRO A 298 15.86 0.72 25.50
N ALA A 299 15.74 -0.60 25.33
CA ALA A 299 14.66 -1.23 24.58
C ALA A 299 13.30 -1.09 25.26
N ILE A 300 12.31 -0.61 24.52
CA ILE A 300 10.91 -0.54 24.93
C ILE A 300 10.01 -0.61 23.68
N SER A 301 8.89 -1.35 23.73
CA SER A 301 8.01 -1.47 22.59
C SER A 301 7.27 -0.17 22.27
N ASN A 302 7.01 0.09 20.98
CA ASN A 302 6.25 1.27 20.54
C ASN A 302 4.86 1.34 21.18
N GLN A 303 4.23 0.19 21.44
CA GLN A 303 2.94 0.14 22.11
C GLN A 303 3.04 0.65 23.55
N LYS A 304 4.05 0.21 24.30
CA LYS A 304 4.30 0.68 25.68
C LYS A 304 4.62 2.18 25.73
N ILE A 305 5.50 2.66 24.83
CA ILE A 305 5.79 4.11 24.71
C ILE A 305 4.49 4.90 24.52
N ASN A 306 3.67 4.52 23.53
CA ASN A 306 2.44 5.24 23.25
C ASN A 306 1.40 5.13 24.38
N SER A 307 1.42 4.06 25.16
CA SER A 307 0.58 3.93 26.38
C SER A 307 1.04 4.88 27.47
N TYR A 308 2.33 4.93 27.77
CA TYR A 308 2.87 5.84 28.78
C TYR A 308 2.84 7.31 28.37
N LEU A 309 2.95 7.62 27.08
CA LEU A 309 2.76 8.98 26.59
C LEU A 309 1.36 9.53 26.87
N LYS A 310 0.32 8.70 26.92
CA LYS A 310 -1.03 9.13 27.32
C LYS A 310 -1.05 9.56 28.80
N GLU A 311 -0.44 8.75 29.66
CA GLU A 311 -0.32 9.06 31.08
C GLU A 311 0.54 10.33 31.33
N ILE A 312 1.65 10.44 30.61
CA ILE A 312 2.55 11.61 30.67
C ILE A 312 1.81 12.92 30.32
N VAL A 313 1.03 12.95 29.23
CA VAL A 313 0.34 14.18 28.82
C VAL A 313 -0.75 14.60 29.81
N GLU A 314 -1.44 13.64 30.41
CA GLU A 314 -2.44 13.89 31.47
C GLU A 314 -1.75 14.52 32.71
N ILE A 315 -0.64 13.94 33.16
CA ILE A 315 0.11 14.43 34.31
C ILE A 315 0.71 15.84 34.07
N VAL A 316 1.28 16.09 32.89
CA VAL A 316 1.92 17.36 32.53
C VAL A 316 0.89 18.45 32.15
N GLY A 317 -0.37 18.07 31.94
CA GLY A 317 -1.44 19.00 31.53
C GLY A 317 -1.32 19.44 30.09
N ILE A 318 -0.94 18.52 29.17
CA ILE A 318 -0.87 18.77 27.72
C ILE A 318 -2.13 18.19 27.07
N ASN A 319 -3.01 19.03 26.58
CA ASN A 319 -4.27 18.61 25.94
C ASN A 319 -4.07 18.21 24.48
N LYS A 320 -3.19 17.21 24.25
CA LYS A 320 -2.91 16.66 22.90
C LYS A 320 -2.64 15.15 22.99
N LYS A 321 -3.10 14.42 21.99
CA LYS A 321 -2.81 12.99 21.90
C LYS A 321 -1.40 12.76 21.33
N LEU A 322 -0.43 12.58 22.22
CA LEU A 322 0.93 12.25 21.82
C LEU A 322 1.09 10.78 21.45
N THR A 323 1.95 10.55 20.48
CA THR A 323 2.46 9.23 20.08
C THR A 323 3.94 9.41 19.76
N HIS A 324 4.72 8.33 19.70
CA HIS A 324 6.13 8.45 19.30
C HIS A 324 6.30 9.18 17.95
N HIS A 325 5.35 9.03 17.03
CA HIS A 325 5.40 9.72 15.73
C HIS A 325 5.20 11.25 15.86
N THR A 326 4.55 11.73 16.92
CA THR A 326 4.41 13.19 17.16
C THR A 326 5.74 13.84 17.54
N ALA A 327 6.69 13.10 18.12
CA ALA A 327 8.05 13.60 18.36
C ALA A 327 8.73 14.08 17.07
N ARG A 328 8.66 13.28 16.00
CA ARG A 328 9.20 13.64 14.70
C ARG A 328 8.49 14.84 14.05
N LYS A 329 7.20 15.00 14.29
CA LYS A 329 6.45 16.19 13.86
C LYS A 329 6.89 17.42 14.67
N THR A 330 7.12 17.27 15.98
CA THR A 330 7.64 18.33 16.86
C THR A 330 9.06 18.74 16.44
N PHE A 331 9.93 17.79 16.09
CA PHE A 331 11.24 18.10 15.51
C PHE A 331 11.11 18.99 14.27
N ALA A 332 10.28 18.58 13.31
CA ALA A 332 10.13 19.36 12.08
C ALA A 332 9.53 20.74 12.30
N THR A 333 8.56 20.88 13.22
CA THR A 333 7.85 22.14 13.45
C THR A 333 8.55 23.01 14.49
N THR A 334 8.59 22.53 15.74
CA THR A 334 9.04 23.32 16.90
C THR A 334 10.56 23.49 16.91
N ILE A 335 11.31 22.42 16.59
CA ILE A 335 12.78 22.49 16.61
C ILE A 335 13.33 23.12 15.34
N LEU A 336 12.78 22.80 14.15
CA LEU A 336 13.37 23.28 12.91
C LEU A 336 12.63 24.49 12.34
N LEU A 337 11.36 24.34 11.95
CA LEU A 337 10.64 25.42 11.24
C LEU A 337 10.44 26.67 12.10
N TYR A 338 10.20 26.56 13.39
CA TYR A 338 10.08 27.73 14.28
C TYR A 338 11.42 28.45 14.52
N ASN A 339 12.53 27.77 14.26
CA ASN A 339 13.89 28.34 14.34
C ASN A 339 14.49 28.64 12.96
N ASP A 340 13.65 28.96 11.97
CA ASP A 340 14.04 29.47 10.65
C ASP A 340 14.85 28.50 9.78
N VAL A 341 14.83 27.18 10.10
CA VAL A 341 15.47 26.18 9.25
C VAL A 341 14.70 26.05 7.93
N PRO A 342 15.37 26.18 6.77
CA PRO A 342 14.71 26.08 5.46
C PRO A 342 14.00 24.72 5.27
N MET A 343 12.87 24.73 4.55
CA MET A 343 12.02 23.57 4.33
C MET A 343 12.78 22.42 3.63
N GLU A 344 13.74 22.73 2.77
CA GLU A 344 14.61 21.80 2.08
C GLU A 344 15.48 21.02 3.08
N VAL A 345 16.04 21.72 4.06
CA VAL A 345 16.85 21.12 5.11
C VAL A 345 15.98 20.24 6.01
N VAL A 346 14.79 20.72 6.38
CA VAL A 346 13.79 19.92 7.14
C VAL A 346 13.44 18.65 6.36
N SER A 347 13.17 18.75 5.07
CA SER A 347 12.87 17.59 4.21
C SER A 347 14.02 16.58 4.16
N LYS A 348 15.26 17.06 4.06
CA LYS A 348 16.49 16.25 4.06
C LYS A 348 16.67 15.53 5.40
N LEU A 349 16.61 16.24 6.52
CA LEU A 349 16.74 15.68 7.88
C LEU A 349 15.64 14.64 8.17
N LEU A 350 14.41 14.91 7.73
CA LEU A 350 13.32 13.93 7.81
C LEU A 350 13.48 12.80 6.80
N GLY A 351 14.35 12.90 5.79
CA GLY A 351 14.54 11.91 4.72
C GLY A 351 13.23 11.62 3.95
N HIS A 352 12.46 12.65 3.67
CA HIS A 352 11.28 12.51 2.82
C HIS A 352 11.68 12.24 1.37
N SER A 353 10.83 11.53 0.62
CA SER A 353 11.09 11.19 -0.78
C SER A 353 10.98 12.40 -1.72
N SER A 354 10.21 13.43 -1.32
CA SER A 354 10.08 14.69 -2.04
C SER A 354 9.72 15.81 -1.08
N MET A 355 10.05 17.04 -1.46
CA MET A 355 9.72 18.25 -0.71
C MET A 355 8.20 18.46 -0.60
N ALA A 356 7.43 18.06 -1.60
CA ALA A 356 5.97 18.13 -1.60
C ALA A 356 5.35 17.42 -0.38
N VAL A 357 5.96 16.33 0.11
CA VAL A 357 5.52 15.64 1.32
C VAL A 357 5.67 16.55 2.53
N THR A 358 6.80 17.23 2.66
CA THR A 358 7.06 18.18 3.77
C THR A 358 6.13 19.38 3.69
N GLN A 359 5.98 20.00 2.52
CA GLN A 359 5.07 21.12 2.32
C GLN A 359 3.63 20.77 2.66
N LYS A 360 3.11 19.64 2.15
CA LYS A 360 1.74 19.19 2.44
C LYS A 360 1.48 18.98 3.94
N HIS A 361 2.47 18.48 4.67
CA HIS A 361 2.33 18.23 6.10
C HIS A 361 2.45 19.50 6.96
N TYR A 362 3.29 20.46 6.55
CA TYR A 362 3.66 21.60 7.39
C TYR A 362 3.17 22.96 6.86
N ALA A 363 2.35 23.00 5.78
CA ALA A 363 1.83 24.23 5.20
C ALA A 363 1.10 25.14 6.21
N LYS A 364 0.32 24.56 7.14
CA LYS A 364 -0.37 25.34 8.19
C LYS A 364 0.59 26.03 9.17
N VAL A 365 1.78 25.46 9.39
CA VAL A 365 2.83 26.04 10.24
C VAL A 365 3.49 27.22 9.54
N VAL A 366 3.69 27.12 8.24
CA VAL A 366 4.23 28.21 7.41
C VAL A 366 3.34 29.44 7.47
N ASN A 367 2.02 29.28 7.44
CA ASN A 367 1.08 30.41 7.54
C ASN A 367 1.19 31.20 8.86
N LYS A 368 1.36 30.52 10.01
CA LYS A 368 1.64 31.20 11.29
C LYS A 368 2.95 31.99 11.24
N LYS A 369 3.96 31.42 10.59
CA LYS A 369 5.27 32.07 10.43
C LYS A 369 5.21 33.26 9.48
N VAL A 370 4.42 33.18 8.40
CA VAL A 370 4.16 34.31 7.51
C VAL A 370 3.61 35.50 8.31
N SER A 371 2.62 35.26 9.18
CA SER A 371 2.07 36.32 10.04
C SER A 371 3.15 36.95 10.96
N ALA A 372 3.98 36.12 11.60
CA ALA A 372 5.08 36.61 12.46
C ALA A 372 6.17 37.36 11.67
N CYS A 373 6.50 36.87 10.46
CA CYS A 373 7.47 37.56 9.59
C CYS A 373 6.94 38.90 9.11
N ILE A 374 5.66 39.00 8.75
CA ILE A 374 5.02 40.26 8.32
C ILE A 374 4.99 41.23 9.50
N SER A 375 4.60 40.81 10.70
CA SER A 375 4.63 41.68 11.90
C SER A 375 6.05 42.18 12.22
N ASN A 376 7.07 41.37 12.01
CA ASN A 376 8.48 41.81 12.18
C ASN A 376 8.90 42.79 11.06
N LEU A 377 8.45 42.59 9.85
CA LEU A 377 8.69 43.50 8.72
C LEU A 377 8.00 44.85 8.95
N GLU A 378 6.73 44.86 9.41
CA GLU A 378 6.00 46.06 9.76
C GLU A 378 6.73 46.87 10.83
N ARG A 379 7.26 46.20 11.88
CA ARG A 379 8.08 46.89 12.90
C ARG A 379 9.33 47.52 12.30
N LYS A 380 10.04 46.80 11.40
CA LYS A 380 11.24 47.33 10.75
C LYS A 380 10.95 48.51 9.81
N LEU A 381 9.80 48.49 9.13
CA LEU A 381 9.40 49.58 8.25
C LEU A 381 8.84 50.80 9.00
N ASN A 382 8.27 50.62 10.15
CA ASN A 382 7.73 51.74 10.98
C ASN A 382 8.81 52.42 11.88
N TYR A 383 10.06 51.90 11.89
CA TYR A 383 11.21 52.50 12.59
C TYR A 383 12.26 53.08 11.62
N GLY A 384 11.89 53.29 10.34
CA GLY A 384 12.72 53.91 9.34
C GLY A 384 12.34 55.37 9.04
#